data_e661f57a62f7a3bd8028e977d246d18d
#
_entry.id   e661f57a62f7a3bd8028e977d246d18d
#
_cell.length_a   1.000
_cell.length_b   1.000
_cell.length_c   1.000
_cell.angle_alpha   90.00
_cell.angle_beta   90.00
_cell.angle_gamma   90.00
#
_symmetry.space_group_name_H-M   'P 1'
#
loop_
_entity.id
_entity.type
_entity.pdbx_description
1 polymer ?
#
loop_
_entity_poly.entity_id
_entity_poly.type
_entity_poly.pdbx_seq_one_letter_code
_entity_poly.pdbx_strand_id
1 'polypeptide(L)'
;LLVGSLMVQKGQITVGNLVTFISYLDMLVWPLMAIGFLFNITQRGKVSYQRIEELLSQESPVQDPEFPLDSIENGRLEYDIDSFAFENEETLTNVHFSLEKGQTLGLVGQTGSGKTSLIKLLLREYDVDKGAIYLNGHDIRDYRLTDLRSLIGYVPQDQFLFATSILDNIRFGNPNLPLSAVEEATKLAQVYQDIVAMPQGFDTLIGEKGVSLSG
;
A
#
# COMPACT_ATOMS: atom_id res chain seq x y z
N LEU A 1 14.87 12.80 58.25
CA LEU A 1 14.72 12.18 59.59
C LEU A 1 15.56 12.88 60.65
N LEU A 2 16.89 13.03 60.51
CA LEU A 2 17.79 13.62 61.51
C LEU A 2 17.35 15.04 61.96
N VAL A 3 17.04 15.93 61.04
CA VAL A 3 16.59 17.28 61.37
C VAL A 3 15.25 17.26 62.11
N GLY A 4 14.30 16.44 61.66
CA GLY A 4 12.99 16.30 62.32
C GLY A 4 13.09 15.77 63.74
N SER A 5 13.96 14.77 63.98
CA SER A 5 14.16 14.25 65.33
C SER A 5 14.79 15.28 66.27
N LEU A 6 15.72 16.12 65.78
CA LEU A 6 16.28 17.23 66.56
C LEU A 6 15.24 18.30 66.91
N MET A 7 14.30 18.62 66.02
CA MET A 7 13.19 19.55 66.23
C MET A 7 12.21 19.01 67.27
N VAL A 8 11.94 17.70 67.28
CA VAL A 8 11.13 17.06 68.29
C VAL A 8 11.81 17.16 69.69
N GLN A 9 13.12 16.87 69.79
CA GLN A 9 13.88 16.98 71.03
C GLN A 9 13.89 18.41 71.60
N LYS A 10 13.92 19.41 70.70
CA LYS A 10 13.83 20.82 71.08
C LYS A 10 12.40 21.29 71.38
N GLY A 11 11.39 20.44 71.32
CA GLY A 11 9.99 20.77 71.54
C GLY A 11 9.35 21.67 70.52
N GLN A 12 9.99 21.82 69.32
CA GLN A 12 9.50 22.68 68.24
C GLN A 12 8.37 22.05 67.46
N ILE A 13 8.34 20.71 67.33
CA ILE A 13 7.30 19.91 66.70
C ILE A 13 6.98 18.69 67.56
N THR A 14 5.77 18.13 67.37
CA THR A 14 5.40 16.86 68.05
C THR A 14 5.86 15.67 67.23
N VAL A 15 5.99 14.50 67.84
CA VAL A 15 6.24 13.25 67.11
C VAL A 15 5.17 13.01 66.08
N GLY A 16 3.90 13.28 66.33
CA GLY A 16 2.79 13.18 65.43
C GLY A 16 2.98 14.04 64.15
N ASN A 17 3.44 15.29 64.35
CA ASN A 17 3.72 16.17 63.20
C ASN A 17 4.84 15.63 62.29
N LEU A 18 5.88 15.03 62.89
CA LEU A 18 6.97 14.42 62.15
C LEU A 18 6.47 13.20 61.32
N VAL A 19 5.69 12.33 61.96
CA VAL A 19 5.11 11.16 61.28
C VAL A 19 4.18 11.59 60.14
N THR A 20 3.30 12.57 60.38
CA THR A 20 2.39 13.11 59.39
C THR A 20 3.16 13.69 58.20
N PHE A 21 4.24 14.44 58.44
CA PHE A 21 5.08 15.01 57.39
C PHE A 21 5.73 13.93 56.53
N ILE A 22 6.25 12.86 57.13
CA ILE A 22 6.84 11.73 56.41
C ILE A 22 5.78 11.04 55.59
N SER A 23 4.58 10.80 56.14
CA SER A 23 3.48 10.17 55.39
C SER A 23 3.06 11.00 54.18
N TYR A 24 3.02 12.32 54.29
CA TYR A 24 2.71 13.18 53.13
C TYR A 24 3.81 13.15 52.07
N LEU A 25 5.06 13.07 52.46
CA LEU A 25 6.16 12.88 51.48
C LEU A 25 6.06 11.56 50.76
N ASP A 26 5.75 10.48 51.49
CA ASP A 26 5.55 9.16 50.84
C ASP A 26 4.37 9.19 49.89
N MET A 27 3.25 9.86 50.23
CA MET A 27 2.09 10.02 49.35
C MET A 27 2.42 10.81 48.07
N LEU A 28 3.42 11.70 48.07
CA LEU A 28 3.83 12.47 46.89
C LEU A 28 4.69 11.67 45.91
N VAL A 29 5.33 10.61 46.35
CA VAL A 29 6.21 9.80 45.51
C VAL A 29 5.44 9.24 44.31
N TRP A 30 4.25 8.69 44.56
CA TRP A 30 3.45 8.07 43.53
C TRP A 30 2.95 9.05 42.45
N PRO A 31 2.37 10.20 42.75
CA PRO A 31 2.03 11.21 41.72
C PRO A 31 3.23 11.72 40.94
N LEU A 32 4.39 11.89 41.55
CA LEU A 32 5.60 12.30 40.84
C LEU A 32 6.09 11.24 39.84
N MET A 33 6.06 9.97 40.24
CA MET A 33 6.35 8.87 39.34
C MET A 33 5.32 8.77 38.20
N ALA A 34 4.03 8.99 38.51
CA ALA A 34 2.97 8.97 37.50
C ALA A 34 3.16 10.08 36.45
N ILE A 35 3.62 11.26 36.82
CA ILE A 35 3.94 12.35 35.88
C ILE A 35 5.06 11.91 34.92
N GLY A 36 6.13 11.31 35.45
CA GLY A 36 7.22 10.79 34.64
C GLY A 36 6.75 9.71 33.64
N PHE A 37 5.87 8.82 34.08
CA PHE A 37 5.28 7.79 33.26
C PHE A 37 4.35 8.37 32.18
N LEU A 38 3.52 9.35 32.54
CA LEU A 38 2.64 10.05 31.61
C LEU A 38 3.44 10.75 30.52
N PHE A 39 4.56 11.41 30.88
CA PHE A 39 5.44 12.04 29.90
C PHE A 39 5.98 11.04 28.88
N ASN A 40 6.44 9.87 29.33
CA ASN A 40 6.93 8.81 28.43
C ASN A 40 5.85 8.29 27.48
N ILE A 41 4.64 8.04 27.99
CA ILE A 41 3.51 7.59 27.16
C ILE A 41 3.16 8.66 26.12
N THR A 42 3.09 9.91 26.53
CA THR A 42 2.77 11.03 25.62
C THR A 42 3.81 11.16 24.51
N GLN A 43 5.10 11.05 24.83
CA GLN A 43 6.16 11.09 23.83
C GLN A 43 6.06 9.94 22.82
N ARG A 44 5.82 8.72 23.28
CA ARG A 44 5.62 7.56 22.39
C ARG A 44 4.39 7.76 21.52
N GLY A 45 3.29 8.22 22.08
CA GLY A 45 2.07 8.52 21.35
C GLY A 45 2.30 9.57 20.26
N LYS A 46 3.02 10.65 20.58
CA LYS A 46 3.36 11.71 19.62
C LYS A 46 4.18 11.18 18.44
N VAL A 47 5.21 10.38 18.69
CA VAL A 47 6.05 9.80 17.63
C VAL A 47 5.24 8.86 16.73
N SER A 48 4.37 8.03 17.32
CA SER A 48 3.50 7.15 16.54
C SER A 48 2.50 7.94 15.68
N TYR A 49 1.91 8.99 16.26
CA TYR A 49 1.00 9.87 15.53
C TYR A 49 1.70 10.57 14.35
N GLN A 50 2.90 11.12 14.59
CA GLN A 50 3.67 11.76 13.53
C GLN A 50 3.98 10.83 12.35
N ARG A 51 4.32 9.56 12.62
CA ARG A 51 4.55 8.57 11.56
C ARG A 51 3.29 8.28 10.73
N ILE A 52 2.14 8.23 11.39
CA ILE A 52 0.86 8.05 10.70
C ILE A 52 0.53 9.28 9.86
N GLU A 53 0.73 10.47 10.42
CA GLU A 53 0.48 11.73 9.73
C GLU A 53 1.41 11.92 8.53
N GLU A 54 2.70 11.59 8.66
CA GLU A 54 3.64 11.56 7.54
C GLU A 54 3.17 10.64 6.41
N LEU A 55 2.71 9.43 6.75
CA LEU A 55 2.21 8.48 5.76
C LEU A 55 0.92 8.98 5.08
N LEU A 56 0.00 9.55 5.84
CA LEU A 56 -1.27 10.06 5.33
C LEU A 56 -1.12 11.36 4.54
N SER A 57 -0.06 12.14 4.82
CA SER A 57 0.22 13.39 4.12
C SER A 57 1.00 13.20 2.81
N GLN A 58 1.45 11.99 2.51
CA GLN A 58 2.11 11.71 1.25
C GLN A 58 1.10 11.79 0.09
N GLU A 59 1.28 12.77 -0.75
CA GLU A 59 0.51 12.87 -1.99
C GLU A 59 1.04 11.85 -3.01
N SER A 60 0.14 11.24 -3.76
CA SER A 60 0.55 10.38 -4.87
C SER A 60 1.28 11.23 -5.93
N PRO A 61 2.46 10.80 -6.40
CA PRO A 61 3.16 11.50 -7.48
C PRO A 61 2.37 11.46 -8.80
N VAL A 62 1.46 10.51 -8.94
CA VAL A 62 0.57 10.40 -10.09
C VAL A 62 -0.85 10.75 -9.65
N GLN A 63 -1.42 11.76 -10.28
CA GLN A 63 -2.75 12.29 -9.97
C GLN A 63 -3.63 12.31 -11.22
N ASP A 64 -4.94 12.29 -11.02
CA ASP A 64 -5.88 12.52 -12.11
C ASP A 64 -5.78 13.96 -12.61
N PRO A 65 -5.98 14.20 -13.91
CA PRO A 65 -6.01 15.56 -14.44
C PRO A 65 -7.22 16.32 -13.91
N GLU A 66 -7.10 17.64 -13.82
CA GLU A 66 -8.20 18.52 -13.39
C GLU A 66 -9.43 18.41 -14.31
N PHE A 67 -9.17 18.23 -15.62
CA PHE A 67 -10.20 18.07 -16.66
C PHE A 67 -9.92 16.79 -17.45
N PRO A 68 -10.34 15.63 -16.93
CA PRO A 68 -10.13 14.36 -17.62
C PRO A 68 -10.99 14.25 -18.90
N LEU A 69 -10.49 13.49 -19.86
CA LEU A 69 -11.27 13.13 -21.02
C LEU A 69 -12.47 12.24 -20.62
N ASP A 70 -13.65 12.55 -21.17
CA ASP A 70 -14.92 11.89 -20.80
C ASP A 70 -15.07 10.46 -21.31
N SER A 71 -14.31 10.09 -22.34
CA SER A 71 -14.37 8.76 -22.92
C SER A 71 -12.98 8.23 -23.22
N ILE A 72 -12.79 6.94 -22.96
CA ILE A 72 -11.59 6.23 -23.32
C ILE A 72 -11.96 5.06 -24.24
N GLU A 73 -11.33 4.99 -25.39
CA GLU A 73 -11.53 3.93 -26.37
C GLU A 73 -10.26 3.12 -26.53
N ASN A 74 -10.41 1.80 -26.66
CA ASN A 74 -9.30 0.92 -26.96
C ASN A 74 -8.91 1.07 -28.42
N GLY A 75 -7.63 1.36 -28.69
CA GLY A 75 -7.15 1.60 -30.04
C GLY A 75 -5.62 1.54 -30.14
N ARG A 76 -5.05 2.46 -30.94
CA ARG A 76 -3.61 2.56 -31.15
C ARG A 76 -2.93 3.03 -29.87
N LEU A 77 -1.93 2.27 -29.44
CA LEU A 77 -1.02 2.62 -28.36
C LEU A 77 0.32 3.07 -28.94
N GLU A 78 0.85 4.20 -28.47
CA GLU A 78 2.11 4.73 -28.94
C GLU A 78 2.98 5.13 -27.76
N TYR A 79 4.22 4.66 -27.73
CA TYR A 79 5.25 5.06 -26.79
C TYR A 79 6.19 6.03 -27.48
N ASP A 80 6.32 7.21 -26.92
CA ASP A 80 7.22 8.27 -27.36
C ASP A 80 7.97 8.81 -26.13
N ILE A 81 8.92 8.01 -25.63
CA ILE A 81 9.65 8.25 -24.41
C ILE A 81 11.09 8.65 -24.73
N ASP A 82 11.44 9.87 -24.45
CA ASP A 82 12.83 10.34 -24.55
C ASP A 82 13.66 9.83 -23.38
N SER A 83 13.15 9.96 -22.14
CA SER A 83 13.82 9.43 -20.95
C SER A 83 12.84 9.17 -19.81
N PHE A 84 13.18 8.15 -18.99
CA PHE A 84 12.56 7.87 -17.72
C PHE A 84 13.61 7.37 -16.73
N ALA A 85 13.65 7.96 -15.54
CA ALA A 85 14.51 7.56 -14.43
C ALA A 85 13.70 7.01 -13.27
N PHE A 86 14.15 5.92 -12.69
CA PHE A 86 13.61 5.38 -11.44
C PHE A 86 14.60 5.64 -10.32
N GLU A 87 14.18 6.31 -9.24
CA GLU A 87 15.03 6.67 -8.09
C GLU A 87 16.38 7.32 -8.50
N ASN A 88 16.35 8.22 -9.50
CA ASN A 88 17.51 8.90 -10.11
C ASN A 88 18.44 7.99 -10.95
N GLU A 89 18.06 6.76 -11.22
CA GLU A 89 18.76 5.91 -12.20
C GLU A 89 18.01 5.93 -13.53
N GLU A 90 18.70 6.35 -14.59
CA GLU A 90 18.14 6.39 -15.94
C GLU A 90 17.83 4.95 -16.38
N THR A 91 16.53 4.66 -16.50
CA THR A 91 16.03 3.30 -16.75
C THR A 91 15.63 3.09 -18.21
N LEU A 92 15.07 4.11 -18.86
CA LEU A 92 14.64 4.06 -20.25
C LEU A 92 15.14 5.31 -20.98
N THR A 93 15.64 5.12 -22.22
CA THR A 93 16.07 6.20 -23.11
C THR A 93 15.67 5.87 -24.54
N ASN A 94 15.14 6.86 -25.25
CA ASN A 94 14.79 6.78 -26.68
C ASN A 94 13.95 5.55 -27.02
N VAL A 95 12.81 5.38 -26.33
CA VAL A 95 11.86 4.27 -26.55
C VAL A 95 10.70 4.79 -27.41
N HIS A 96 10.70 4.43 -28.69
CA HIS A 96 9.70 4.85 -29.65
C HIS A 96 9.16 3.65 -30.42
N PHE A 97 7.88 3.36 -30.24
CA PHE A 97 7.14 2.33 -31.00
C PHE A 97 5.63 2.58 -30.93
N SER A 98 4.91 1.98 -31.86
CA SER A 98 3.45 1.99 -31.83
C SER A 98 2.89 0.57 -32.03
N LEU A 99 1.69 0.37 -31.48
CA LEU A 99 0.96 -0.88 -31.53
C LEU A 99 -0.47 -0.59 -31.97
N GLU A 100 -0.88 -1.16 -33.08
CA GLU A 100 -2.25 -1.05 -33.58
C GLU A 100 -3.18 -2.04 -32.85
N LYS A 101 -4.46 -1.74 -32.80
CA LYS A 101 -5.46 -2.63 -32.20
C LYS A 101 -5.38 -4.04 -32.79
N GLY A 102 -5.30 -5.04 -31.90
CA GLY A 102 -5.20 -6.45 -32.28
C GLY A 102 -3.78 -6.96 -32.56
N GLN A 103 -2.77 -6.09 -32.51
CA GLN A 103 -1.38 -6.53 -32.62
C GLN A 103 -0.83 -7.04 -31.28
N THR A 104 0.20 -7.87 -31.37
CA THR A 104 0.96 -8.37 -30.21
C THR A 104 2.40 -7.91 -30.30
N LEU A 105 2.93 -7.36 -29.22
CA LEU A 105 4.32 -6.93 -29.10
C LEU A 105 5.06 -7.84 -28.13
N GLY A 106 6.17 -8.42 -28.57
CA GLY A 106 7.10 -9.17 -27.73
C GLY A 106 8.23 -8.27 -27.24
N LEU A 107 8.32 -8.03 -25.91
CA LEU A 107 9.43 -7.32 -25.30
C LEU A 107 10.50 -8.31 -24.83
N VAL A 108 11.68 -8.27 -25.46
CA VAL A 108 12.80 -9.17 -25.16
C VAL A 108 14.01 -8.36 -24.68
N GLY A 109 14.69 -8.88 -23.68
CA GLY A 109 15.89 -8.22 -23.13
C GLY A 109 16.34 -8.87 -21.83
N GLN A 110 17.54 -8.53 -21.39
CA GLN A 110 18.11 -9.02 -20.13
C GLN A 110 17.30 -8.55 -18.92
N THR A 111 17.52 -9.20 -17.76
CA THR A 111 16.97 -8.72 -16.49
C THR A 111 17.52 -7.31 -16.20
N GLY A 112 16.65 -6.40 -15.77
CA GLY A 112 17.02 -5.00 -15.52
C GLY A 112 16.98 -4.09 -16.75
N SER A 113 16.59 -4.57 -17.94
CA SER A 113 16.55 -3.74 -19.16
C SER A 113 15.30 -2.84 -19.28
N GLY A 114 14.52 -2.63 -18.22
CA GLY A 114 13.39 -1.71 -18.23
C GLY A 114 12.06 -2.27 -18.78
N LYS A 115 11.96 -3.57 -19.12
CA LYS A 115 10.71 -4.15 -19.67
C LYS A 115 9.50 -3.95 -18.75
N THR A 116 9.67 -4.22 -17.46
CA THR A 116 8.63 -4.03 -16.45
C THR A 116 8.30 -2.55 -16.27
N SER A 117 9.30 -1.66 -16.41
CA SER A 117 9.10 -0.22 -16.31
C SER A 117 8.17 0.30 -17.40
N LEU A 118 8.27 -0.23 -18.64
CA LEU A 118 7.34 0.13 -19.73
C LEU A 118 5.88 -0.19 -19.36
N ILE A 119 5.63 -1.35 -18.75
CA ILE A 119 4.28 -1.74 -18.31
C ILE A 119 3.81 -0.85 -17.15
N LYS A 120 4.69 -0.56 -16.18
CA LYS A 120 4.38 0.33 -15.05
C LYS A 120 4.04 1.74 -15.49
N LEU A 121 4.72 2.27 -16.51
CA LEU A 121 4.40 3.56 -17.12
C LEU A 121 3.05 3.54 -17.82
N LEU A 122 2.69 2.45 -18.52
CA LEU A 122 1.36 2.30 -19.13
C LEU A 122 0.25 2.26 -18.07
N LEU A 123 0.48 1.59 -16.95
CA LEU A 123 -0.44 1.54 -15.81
C LEU A 123 -0.47 2.86 -15.01
N ARG A 124 0.37 3.82 -15.38
CA ARG A 124 0.59 5.05 -14.63
C ARG A 124 0.84 4.77 -13.14
N GLU A 125 1.74 3.83 -12.83
CA GLU A 125 2.36 3.74 -11.51
C GLU A 125 3.38 4.87 -11.33
N TYR A 126 3.95 5.32 -12.46
CA TYR A 126 4.84 6.47 -12.61
C TYR A 126 4.47 7.22 -13.89
N ASP A 127 4.69 8.52 -13.93
CA ASP A 127 4.60 9.29 -15.17
C ASP A 127 5.99 9.37 -15.83
N VAL A 128 6.01 9.57 -17.15
CA VAL A 128 7.24 9.70 -17.95
C VAL A 128 7.90 11.06 -17.68
N ASP A 129 9.23 11.08 -17.49
CA ASP A 129 9.97 12.34 -17.25
C ASP A 129 10.00 13.22 -18.49
N LYS A 130 10.35 12.64 -19.65
CA LYS A 130 10.38 13.32 -20.94
C LYS A 130 9.74 12.45 -22.00
N GLY A 131 8.79 13.03 -22.73
CA GLY A 131 7.96 12.33 -23.68
C GLY A 131 6.59 11.98 -23.12
N ALA A 132 5.91 11.04 -23.75
CA ALA A 132 4.58 10.62 -23.36
C ALA A 132 4.24 9.21 -23.87
N ILE A 133 3.17 8.65 -23.35
CA ILE A 133 2.51 7.46 -23.91
C ILE A 133 1.13 7.92 -24.39
N TYR A 134 0.77 7.56 -25.61
CA TYR A 134 -0.50 7.97 -26.20
C TYR A 134 -1.41 6.76 -26.42
N LEU A 135 -2.67 6.94 -26.13
CA LEU A 135 -3.73 6.02 -26.50
C LEU A 135 -4.73 6.75 -27.42
N ASN A 136 -4.90 6.25 -28.65
CA ASN A 136 -5.68 6.91 -29.70
C ASN A 136 -5.29 8.38 -29.96
N GLY A 137 -4.00 8.71 -29.83
CA GLY A 137 -3.47 10.04 -30.07
C GLY A 137 -3.62 11.01 -28.90
N HIS A 138 -4.22 10.59 -27.79
CA HIS A 138 -4.30 11.36 -26.53
C HIS A 138 -3.28 10.84 -25.54
N ASP A 139 -2.63 11.73 -24.81
CA ASP A 139 -1.73 11.38 -23.72
C ASP A 139 -2.48 10.60 -22.65
N ILE A 140 -1.90 9.51 -22.16
CA ILE A 140 -2.54 8.72 -21.09
C ILE A 140 -2.72 9.51 -19.80
N ARG A 141 -2.00 10.61 -19.62
CA ARG A 141 -2.15 11.54 -18.48
C ARG A 141 -3.44 12.36 -18.52
N ASP A 142 -4.08 12.46 -19.69
CA ASP A 142 -5.35 13.17 -19.86
C ASP A 142 -6.56 12.34 -19.44
N TYR A 143 -6.39 11.06 -19.14
CA TYR A 143 -7.44 10.16 -18.68
C TYR A 143 -7.45 10.02 -17.15
N ARG A 144 -8.62 9.71 -16.58
CA ARG A 144 -8.68 9.25 -15.19
C ARG A 144 -7.94 7.92 -15.04
N LEU A 145 -7.21 7.76 -13.95
CA LEU A 145 -6.47 6.52 -13.66
C LEU A 145 -7.38 5.29 -13.64
N THR A 146 -8.58 5.44 -13.07
CA THR A 146 -9.56 4.35 -13.02
C THR A 146 -10.00 3.91 -14.40
N ASP A 147 -10.26 4.86 -15.31
CA ASP A 147 -10.75 4.57 -16.66
C ASP A 147 -9.63 3.96 -17.50
N LEU A 148 -8.42 4.52 -17.47
CA LEU A 148 -7.25 3.98 -18.14
C LEU A 148 -6.97 2.53 -17.69
N ARG A 149 -6.88 2.30 -16.39
CA ARG A 149 -6.60 0.98 -15.82
C ARG A 149 -7.69 -0.05 -16.09
N SER A 150 -8.95 0.38 -16.25
CA SER A 150 -10.07 -0.51 -16.58
C SER A 150 -9.94 -1.16 -17.97
N LEU A 151 -9.18 -0.53 -18.87
CA LEU A 151 -8.89 -1.08 -20.22
C LEU A 151 -7.75 -2.09 -20.23
N ILE A 152 -6.95 -2.16 -19.17
CA ILE A 152 -5.70 -2.93 -19.15
C ILE A 152 -5.87 -4.15 -18.25
N GLY A 153 -5.84 -5.35 -18.85
CA GLY A 153 -5.68 -6.60 -18.11
C GLY A 153 -4.19 -6.84 -17.85
N TYR A 154 -3.76 -6.78 -16.60
CA TYR A 154 -2.37 -6.98 -16.23
C TYR A 154 -2.16 -8.27 -15.45
N VAL A 155 -1.21 -9.09 -15.89
CA VAL A 155 -0.77 -10.29 -15.18
C VAL A 155 0.69 -10.08 -14.75
N PRO A 156 0.93 -9.82 -13.44
CA PRO A 156 2.28 -9.61 -12.94
C PRO A 156 3.11 -10.90 -12.93
N GLN A 157 4.43 -10.77 -12.87
CA GLN A 157 5.34 -11.90 -12.76
C GLN A 157 5.21 -12.58 -11.38
N ASP A 158 5.14 -11.79 -10.33
CA ASP A 158 4.90 -12.25 -8.97
C ASP A 158 3.39 -12.21 -8.69
N GLN A 159 2.77 -13.38 -8.63
CA GLN A 159 1.34 -13.51 -8.37
C GLN A 159 1.10 -13.54 -6.86
N PHE A 160 0.11 -12.77 -6.42
CA PHE A 160 -0.32 -12.74 -5.02
C PHE A 160 -1.75 -13.25 -4.92
N LEU A 161 -1.96 -14.20 -4.00
CA LEU A 161 -3.29 -14.69 -3.63
C LEU A 161 -3.58 -14.32 -2.18
N PHE A 162 -4.77 -13.78 -1.96
CA PHE A 162 -5.25 -13.47 -0.62
C PHE A 162 -5.69 -14.74 0.12
N ALA A 163 -5.53 -14.75 1.44
CA ALA A 163 -5.98 -15.82 2.32
C ALA A 163 -7.52 -15.82 2.46
N THR A 164 -8.20 -16.13 1.35
CA THR A 164 -9.66 -16.21 1.24
C THR A 164 -10.04 -17.31 0.24
N SER A 165 -11.32 -17.40 -0.15
CA SER A 165 -11.77 -18.39 -1.14
C SER A 165 -11.18 -18.13 -2.54
N ILE A 166 -11.15 -19.17 -3.39
CA ILE A 166 -10.81 -19.02 -4.82
C ILE A 166 -11.78 -18.04 -5.47
N LEU A 167 -13.06 -18.13 -5.15
CA LEU A 167 -14.10 -17.24 -5.65
C LEU A 167 -13.80 -15.77 -5.36
N ASP A 168 -13.46 -15.45 -4.10
CA ASP A 168 -13.17 -14.07 -3.68
C ASP A 168 -11.86 -13.56 -4.29
N ASN A 169 -10.86 -14.41 -4.46
CA ASN A 169 -9.63 -14.05 -5.17
C ASN A 169 -9.91 -13.66 -6.63
N ILE A 170 -10.78 -14.40 -7.33
CA ILE A 170 -11.15 -14.09 -8.72
C ILE A 170 -12.01 -12.81 -8.78
N ARG A 171 -12.88 -12.60 -7.79
CA ARG A 171 -13.74 -11.42 -7.68
C ARG A 171 -13.06 -10.19 -7.11
N PHE A 172 -11.80 -10.27 -6.74
CA PHE A 172 -11.12 -9.21 -5.99
C PHE A 172 -11.27 -7.82 -6.61
N GLY A 173 -11.15 -7.71 -7.94
CA GLY A 173 -11.33 -6.44 -8.66
C GLY A 173 -12.80 -6.02 -8.83
N ASN A 174 -13.76 -6.96 -8.71
CA ASN A 174 -15.20 -6.70 -8.80
C ASN A 174 -15.99 -7.70 -7.93
N PRO A 175 -16.21 -7.38 -6.65
CA PRO A 175 -16.91 -8.26 -5.70
C PRO A 175 -18.32 -8.68 -6.13
N ASN A 176 -18.97 -7.90 -6.99
CA ASN A 176 -20.33 -8.15 -7.46
C ASN A 176 -20.37 -9.00 -8.75
N LEU A 177 -19.25 -9.50 -9.23
CA LEU A 177 -19.20 -10.34 -10.43
C LEU A 177 -20.03 -11.62 -10.22
N PRO A 178 -21.02 -11.93 -11.11
CA PRO A 178 -21.84 -13.13 -10.97
C PRO A 178 -20.99 -14.41 -11.12
N LEU A 179 -21.40 -15.50 -10.47
CA LEU A 179 -20.67 -16.76 -10.51
C LEU A 179 -20.49 -17.28 -11.95
N SER A 180 -21.51 -17.09 -12.81
CA SER A 180 -21.42 -17.48 -14.24
C SER A 180 -20.27 -16.83 -14.97
N ALA A 181 -19.99 -15.55 -14.70
CA ALA A 181 -18.85 -14.84 -15.31
C ALA A 181 -17.50 -15.34 -14.74
N VAL A 182 -17.48 -15.70 -13.47
CA VAL A 182 -16.29 -16.34 -12.83
C VAL A 182 -16.00 -17.69 -13.48
N GLU A 183 -17.04 -18.51 -13.68
CA GLU A 183 -16.91 -19.82 -14.35
C GLU A 183 -16.43 -19.67 -15.80
N GLU A 184 -16.97 -18.69 -16.52
CA GLU A 184 -16.54 -18.41 -17.90
C GLU A 184 -15.07 -17.98 -17.93
N ALA A 185 -14.66 -17.05 -17.07
CA ALA A 185 -13.27 -16.62 -16.96
C ALA A 185 -12.32 -17.77 -16.63
N THR A 186 -12.71 -18.65 -15.70
CA THR A 186 -11.89 -19.82 -15.33
C THR A 186 -11.81 -20.87 -16.44
N LYS A 187 -12.86 -21.02 -17.25
CA LYS A 187 -12.83 -21.88 -18.47
C LYS A 187 -11.89 -21.30 -19.52
N LEU A 188 -11.94 -19.99 -19.75
CA LEU A 188 -11.00 -19.31 -20.66
C LEU A 188 -9.55 -19.44 -20.18
N ALA A 189 -9.31 -19.32 -18.88
CA ALA A 189 -8.00 -19.50 -18.26
C ALA A 189 -7.56 -20.98 -18.16
N GLN A 190 -8.40 -21.93 -18.57
CA GLN A 190 -8.13 -23.39 -18.53
C GLN A 190 -7.89 -23.96 -17.10
N VAL A 191 -8.40 -23.29 -16.06
CA VAL A 191 -8.26 -23.73 -14.64
C VAL A 191 -9.58 -24.20 -14.04
N TYR A 192 -10.70 -24.15 -14.76
CA TYR A 192 -12.02 -24.53 -14.27
C TYR A 192 -12.08 -25.95 -13.73
N GLN A 193 -11.50 -26.91 -14.46
CA GLN A 193 -11.54 -28.33 -14.06
C GLN A 193 -10.75 -28.58 -12.78
N ASP A 194 -9.62 -27.92 -12.61
CA ASP A 194 -8.80 -28.03 -11.42
C ASP A 194 -9.54 -27.50 -10.18
N ILE A 195 -10.24 -26.37 -10.33
CA ILE A 195 -11.04 -25.78 -9.26
C ILE A 195 -12.20 -26.70 -8.86
N VAL A 196 -12.96 -27.18 -9.83
CA VAL A 196 -14.13 -28.07 -9.57
C VAL A 196 -13.73 -29.41 -8.99
N ALA A 197 -12.53 -29.91 -9.29
CA ALA A 197 -11.99 -31.14 -8.70
C ALA A 197 -11.59 -30.99 -7.23
N MET A 198 -11.46 -29.77 -6.72
CA MET A 198 -11.19 -29.54 -5.30
C MET A 198 -12.41 -29.87 -4.43
N PRO A 199 -12.23 -30.34 -3.18
CA PRO A 199 -13.34 -30.78 -2.31
C PRO A 199 -14.41 -29.71 -2.06
N GLN A 200 -14.05 -28.42 -2.09
CA GLN A 200 -14.96 -27.29 -1.88
C GLN A 200 -15.12 -26.42 -3.15
N GLY A 201 -14.55 -26.85 -4.29
CA GLY A 201 -14.64 -26.12 -5.54
C GLY A 201 -14.18 -24.66 -5.38
N PHE A 202 -15.02 -23.73 -5.83
CA PHE A 202 -14.76 -22.27 -5.76
C PHE A 202 -14.70 -21.73 -4.32
N ASP A 203 -15.29 -22.42 -3.34
CA ASP A 203 -15.26 -22.03 -1.93
C ASP A 203 -14.00 -22.55 -1.21
N THR A 204 -13.10 -23.22 -1.92
CA THR A 204 -11.83 -23.69 -1.36
C THR A 204 -11.02 -22.51 -0.87
N LEU A 205 -10.64 -22.55 0.42
CA LEU A 205 -9.82 -21.52 1.04
C LEU A 205 -8.36 -21.66 0.61
N ILE A 206 -7.78 -20.57 0.17
CA ILE A 206 -6.36 -20.46 -0.17
C ILE A 206 -5.61 -19.98 1.07
N GLY A 207 -4.53 -20.66 1.45
CA GLY A 207 -3.64 -20.19 2.51
C GLY A 207 -2.83 -18.96 2.08
N GLU A 208 -2.16 -18.32 3.06
CA GLU A 208 -1.29 -17.18 2.77
C GLU A 208 -0.33 -17.51 1.63
N LYS A 209 -0.28 -16.63 0.63
CA LYS A 209 0.56 -16.75 -0.59
C LYS A 209 0.34 -18.04 -1.39
N GLY A 210 -0.85 -18.64 -1.34
CA GLY A 210 -1.17 -19.81 -2.14
C GLY A 210 -0.57 -21.14 -1.63
N VAL A 211 -0.06 -21.20 -0.40
CA VAL A 211 0.64 -22.36 0.16
C VAL A 211 -0.19 -23.67 0.12
N SER A 212 -1.52 -23.55 0.07
CA SER A 212 -2.41 -24.74 -0.02
C SER A 212 -2.63 -25.26 -1.45
N LEU A 213 -2.15 -24.57 -2.47
CA LEU A 213 -2.28 -24.97 -3.88
C LEU A 213 -1.03 -25.67 -4.43
N SER A 214 0.11 -25.60 -3.71
CA SER A 214 1.35 -26.29 -4.05
C SER A 214 1.47 -27.61 -3.30
N GLY A 215 0.68 -28.57 -3.67
CA GLY A 215 0.74 -29.95 -3.19
C GLY A 215 0.95 -30.90 -4.35
#